data_fa7a880b07a3f07800ee10700d56765b
#
_entry.id   fa7a880b07a3f07800ee10700d56765b
#
_cell.length_a   1.000
_cell.length_b   1.000
_cell.length_c   1.000
_cell.angle_alpha   90.00
_cell.angle_beta   90.00
_cell.angle_gamma   90.00
#
_symmetry.space_group_name_H-M   'P 1'
#
loop_
_entity.id
_entity.type
_entity.pdbx_description
1 polymer ?
#
loop_
_entity_poly.entity_id
_entity_poly.type
_entity_poly.pdbx_seq_one_letter_code
_entity_poly.pdbx_strand_id
1 'polypeptide(L)'
;MMAFRVPRGALGATTPLRFVLALSIGAASLGAQQSVYIEDLTWPEVEHAIATGKTSAIIYAGSTEQNGPHMAIGKHNFIARWVAGAIAIKLGNALVYPTLPFAITGDLTQKTGHMRFPGSVSLNAQTFRSVVHDIAMSAADAGFRNVFLMGDHGDGQNELAAVAKDLDAQWRSRGVRVFYVGDVYNKEKVQARSYAASHGLPTTDVHAGFDDTSELMALDAQHRWIRTDKLAASTGARTAITGVDGDPTKSSPALGDIFLQYKIDDAVAQIRQLLSAR
;
A
#
# COMPACT_ATOMS: atom_id res chain seq x y z
N MET A 1 0.36 97.35 45.47
CA MET A 1 1.43 96.37 45.47
C MET A 1 1.11 95.39 44.38
N MET A 2 1.63 95.55 43.16
CA MET A 2 1.41 94.75 42.02
C MET A 2 2.63 93.92 41.76
N ALA A 3 2.53 92.61 41.71
CA ALA A 3 3.61 91.69 41.37
C ALA A 3 3.50 91.27 39.90
N PHE A 4 4.54 91.55 39.13
CA PHE A 4 4.64 91.10 37.73
C PHE A 4 4.96 89.63 37.65
N ARG A 5 4.24 88.90 36.83
CA ARG A 5 4.56 87.50 36.45
C ARG A 5 5.14 87.45 35.06
N VAL A 6 6.37 86.88 34.93
CA VAL A 6 7.00 86.58 33.65
C VAL A 6 6.54 85.27 33.10
N PRO A 7 6.22 85.13 31.79
CA PRO A 7 5.85 83.84 31.23
C PRO A 7 7.10 83.00 30.87
N ARG A 8 7.12 81.74 31.30
CA ARG A 8 8.16 80.78 30.92
C ARG A 8 7.75 80.12 29.56
N GLY A 9 8.77 80.16 28.65
CA GLY A 9 8.65 79.55 27.33
C GLY A 9 8.51 77.99 27.37
N ALA A 10 7.71 77.49 26.48
CA ALA A 10 7.54 76.07 26.25
C ALA A 10 8.69 75.46 25.47
N LEU A 11 9.40 74.50 26.03
CA LEU A 11 10.35 73.65 25.36
C LEU A 11 9.58 72.57 24.57
N GLY A 12 9.74 72.56 23.25
CA GLY A 12 9.18 71.56 22.36
C GLY A 12 9.82 70.17 22.59
N ALA A 13 9.01 69.22 22.91
CA ALA A 13 9.40 67.83 23.00
C ALA A 13 9.39 67.22 21.60
N THR A 14 10.58 66.89 21.07
CA THR A 14 10.76 66.09 19.87
C THR A 14 10.53 64.61 20.23
N THR A 15 9.44 64.05 19.72
CA THR A 15 9.11 62.62 19.84
C THR A 15 9.95 61.85 18.81
N PRO A 16 10.75 60.84 19.19
CA PRO A 16 11.45 60.01 18.23
C PRO A 16 10.48 59.08 17.52
N LEU A 17 10.42 59.16 16.20
CA LEU A 17 9.68 58.24 15.32
C LEU A 17 10.32 56.87 15.41
N ARG A 18 9.71 55.96 16.18
CA ARG A 18 10.09 54.53 16.23
C ARG A 18 9.63 53.86 14.95
N PHE A 19 10.56 53.60 14.03
CA PHE A 19 10.36 52.64 12.93
C PHE A 19 10.21 51.24 13.53
N VAL A 20 8.98 50.72 13.58
CA VAL A 20 8.72 49.32 13.83
C VAL A 20 8.93 48.57 12.51
N LEU A 21 10.11 47.96 12.36
CA LEU A 21 10.39 47.03 11.29
C LEU A 21 9.56 45.76 11.54
N ALA A 22 8.41 45.66 10.91
CA ALA A 22 7.63 44.43 10.93
C ALA A 22 8.41 43.35 10.15
N LEU A 23 9.12 42.50 10.87
CA LEU A 23 9.70 41.28 10.32
C LEU A 23 8.53 40.35 10.07
N SER A 24 8.02 40.29 8.82
CA SER A 24 7.12 39.24 8.36
C SER A 24 7.93 37.94 8.31
N ILE A 25 7.93 37.20 9.41
CA ILE A 25 8.35 35.80 9.41
C ILE A 25 7.26 35.08 8.56
N GLY A 26 7.57 34.92 7.29
CA GLY A 26 6.83 33.98 6.46
C GLY A 26 6.93 32.62 7.13
N ALA A 27 5.86 32.18 7.78
CA ALA A 27 5.72 30.79 8.18
C ALA A 27 5.79 29.97 6.88
N ALA A 28 6.98 29.47 6.54
CA ALA A 28 7.08 28.36 5.64
C ALA A 28 6.24 27.26 6.31
N SER A 29 5.05 27.03 5.79
CA SER A 29 4.29 25.83 6.11
C SER A 29 5.26 24.69 5.80
N LEU A 30 5.74 24.00 6.84
CA LEU A 30 6.27 22.67 6.69
C LEU A 30 5.14 21.90 6.02
N GLY A 31 5.22 21.77 4.70
CA GLY A 31 4.22 21.05 3.93
C GLY A 31 4.13 19.67 4.53
N ALA A 32 3.03 19.37 5.20
CA ALA A 32 2.74 18.00 5.60
C ALA A 32 2.97 17.16 4.34
N GLN A 33 3.80 16.11 4.44
CA GLN A 33 4.07 15.25 3.29
C GLN A 33 2.72 14.76 2.79
N GLN A 34 2.35 15.18 1.57
CA GLN A 34 1.07 14.82 0.98
C GLN A 34 0.95 13.31 0.91
N SER A 35 -0.19 12.75 1.31
CA SER A 35 -0.43 11.31 1.28
C SER A 35 -0.11 10.74 -0.12
N VAL A 36 0.44 9.54 -0.16
CA VAL A 36 0.58 8.78 -1.40
C VAL A 36 -0.70 8.03 -1.78
N TYR A 37 -1.67 7.95 -0.87
CA TYR A 37 -2.93 7.27 -1.10
C TYR A 37 -3.94 8.24 -1.72
N ILE A 38 -4.47 7.88 -2.89
CA ILE A 38 -5.39 8.73 -3.65
C ILE A 38 -6.72 8.97 -2.89
N GLU A 39 -7.13 8.01 -2.06
CA GLU A 39 -8.33 8.09 -1.23
C GLU A 39 -8.24 9.12 -0.09
N ASP A 40 -7.04 9.57 0.25
CA ASP A 40 -6.79 10.61 1.25
C ASP A 40 -6.72 12.01 0.60
N LEU A 41 -6.78 12.11 -0.74
CA LEU A 41 -6.61 13.32 -1.50
C LEU A 41 -7.94 13.81 -2.08
N THR A 42 -8.08 15.12 -2.16
CA THR A 42 -9.15 15.75 -2.96
C THR A 42 -8.80 15.69 -4.45
N TRP A 43 -9.79 15.78 -5.33
CA TRP A 43 -9.54 15.73 -6.78
C TRP A 43 -8.57 16.81 -7.28
N PRO A 44 -8.58 18.09 -6.75
CA PRO A 44 -7.58 19.07 -7.17
C PRO A 44 -6.15 18.72 -6.70
N GLU A 45 -6.01 18.05 -5.55
CA GLU A 45 -4.70 17.56 -5.07
C GLU A 45 -4.17 16.44 -5.94
N VAL A 46 -5.03 15.54 -6.41
CA VAL A 46 -4.64 14.49 -7.38
C VAL A 46 -4.20 15.12 -8.70
N GLU A 47 -4.97 16.06 -9.25
CA GLU A 47 -4.62 16.80 -10.47
C GLU A 47 -3.26 17.49 -10.33
N HIS A 48 -3.06 18.22 -9.22
CA HIS A 48 -1.78 18.87 -8.93
C HIS A 48 -0.63 17.88 -8.80
N ALA A 49 -0.83 16.75 -8.11
CA ALA A 49 0.18 15.72 -7.96
C ALA A 49 0.61 15.14 -9.32
N ILE A 50 -0.32 14.85 -10.20
CA ILE A 50 -0.04 14.37 -11.56
C ILE A 50 0.72 15.44 -12.35
N ALA A 51 0.26 16.70 -12.33
CA ALA A 51 0.90 17.81 -13.01
C ALA A 51 2.32 18.10 -12.51
N THR A 52 2.61 17.79 -11.25
CA THR A 52 3.93 17.99 -10.61
C THR A 52 4.81 16.74 -10.60
N GLY A 53 4.44 15.67 -11.33
CA GLY A 53 5.31 14.53 -11.60
C GLY A 53 4.91 13.20 -10.96
N LYS A 54 3.77 13.11 -10.26
CA LYS A 54 3.22 11.82 -9.80
C LYS A 54 2.52 11.11 -10.96
N THR A 55 3.29 10.63 -11.92
CA THR A 55 2.77 10.07 -13.18
C THR A 55 2.54 8.56 -13.15
N SER A 56 2.76 7.91 -12.03
CA SER A 56 2.60 6.47 -11.86
C SER A 56 1.45 6.16 -10.91
N ALA A 57 0.61 5.17 -11.26
CA ALA A 57 -0.47 4.66 -10.43
C ALA A 57 -0.18 3.22 -9.99
N ILE A 58 -0.36 2.92 -8.72
CA ILE A 58 -0.30 1.57 -8.16
C ILE A 58 -1.71 1.09 -7.86
N ILE A 59 -2.11 -0.03 -8.46
CA ILE A 59 -3.37 -0.74 -8.22
C ILE A 59 -3.00 -2.09 -7.63
N TYR A 60 -3.30 -2.29 -6.35
CA TYR A 60 -2.92 -3.50 -5.63
C TYR A 60 -4.16 -4.25 -5.17
N ALA A 61 -4.31 -5.48 -5.65
CA ALA A 61 -5.36 -6.39 -5.23
C ALA A 61 -4.91 -7.15 -3.97
N GLY A 62 -5.69 -7.02 -2.90
CA GLY A 62 -5.63 -7.90 -1.75
C GLY A 62 -6.57 -9.09 -1.94
N SER A 63 -7.17 -9.56 -0.86
CA SER A 63 -8.32 -10.47 -0.84
C SER A 63 -9.01 -10.44 0.53
N THR A 64 -10.24 -10.90 0.57
CA THR A 64 -10.97 -11.13 1.82
C THR A 64 -11.24 -12.62 1.92
N GLU A 65 -10.44 -13.31 2.71
CA GLU A 65 -10.49 -14.76 2.82
C GLU A 65 -10.17 -15.27 4.23
N GLN A 66 -10.51 -16.50 4.51
CA GLN A 66 -10.10 -17.17 5.74
C GLN A 66 -8.57 -17.26 5.80
N ASN A 67 -8.02 -17.08 6.99
CA ASN A 67 -6.57 -17.21 7.27
C ASN A 67 -6.36 -17.96 8.60
N GLY A 68 -7.05 -19.10 8.72
CA GLY A 68 -7.07 -19.87 9.96
C GLY A 68 -7.81 -19.17 11.09
N PRO A 69 -7.84 -19.78 12.30
CA PRO A 69 -8.50 -19.20 13.46
C PRO A 69 -7.74 -18.04 14.09
N HIS A 70 -6.50 -17.80 13.69
CA HIS A 70 -5.58 -16.87 14.34
C HIS A 70 -5.41 -15.53 13.63
N MET A 71 -5.78 -15.42 12.34
CA MET A 71 -5.65 -14.15 11.61
C MET A 71 -6.98 -13.61 11.13
N ALA A 72 -7.08 -12.28 11.09
CA ALA A 72 -8.21 -11.59 10.48
C ALA A 72 -8.31 -11.89 8.98
N ILE A 73 -9.55 -12.01 8.46
CA ILE A 73 -9.82 -12.36 7.06
C ILE A 73 -9.39 -11.28 6.05
N GLY A 74 -9.08 -10.07 6.53
CA GLY A 74 -8.56 -8.96 5.72
C GLY A 74 -7.03 -8.92 5.61
N LYS A 75 -6.30 -9.96 5.98
CA LYS A 75 -4.82 -10.02 5.98
C LYS A 75 -4.22 -9.38 4.72
N HIS A 76 -4.60 -9.88 3.55
CA HIS A 76 -4.06 -9.41 2.28
C HIS A 76 -4.37 -7.94 1.99
N ASN A 77 -5.51 -7.43 2.45
CA ASN A 77 -5.86 -6.02 2.26
C ASN A 77 -4.97 -5.10 3.10
N PHE A 78 -4.65 -5.49 4.32
CA PHE A 78 -3.79 -4.71 5.22
C PHE A 78 -2.36 -4.70 4.72
N ILE A 79 -1.83 -5.86 4.31
CA ILE A 79 -0.49 -6.00 3.74
C ILE A 79 -0.40 -5.21 2.42
N ALA A 80 -1.32 -5.43 1.48
CA ALA A 80 -1.31 -4.76 0.18
C ALA A 80 -1.33 -3.23 0.31
N ARG A 81 -2.20 -2.67 1.18
CA ARG A 81 -2.25 -1.23 1.42
C ARG A 81 -0.91 -0.69 1.92
N TRP A 82 -0.34 -1.34 2.93
CA TRP A 82 0.91 -0.89 3.53
C TRP A 82 2.09 -0.99 2.55
N VAL A 83 2.24 -2.14 1.88
CA VAL A 83 3.31 -2.39 0.90
C VAL A 83 3.21 -1.42 -0.28
N ALA A 84 2.00 -1.18 -0.82
CA ALA A 84 1.78 -0.22 -1.90
C ALA A 84 2.23 1.19 -1.53
N GLY A 85 1.91 1.64 -0.30
CA GLY A 85 2.36 2.93 0.23
C GLY A 85 3.88 3.03 0.32
N ALA A 86 4.52 2.00 0.85
CA ALA A 86 5.98 1.95 0.95
C ALA A 86 6.66 1.96 -0.43
N ILE A 87 6.13 1.22 -1.39
CA ILE A 87 6.60 1.22 -2.80
C ILE A 87 6.45 2.62 -3.40
N ALA A 88 5.28 3.27 -3.24
CA ALA A 88 5.03 4.60 -3.79
C ALA A 88 5.98 5.66 -3.22
N ILE A 89 6.24 5.62 -1.91
CA ILE A 89 7.22 6.50 -1.23
C ILE A 89 8.62 6.25 -1.81
N LYS A 90 9.04 5.00 -1.97
CA LYS A 90 10.38 4.63 -2.47
C LYS A 90 10.59 4.96 -3.95
N LEU A 91 9.51 4.95 -4.74
CA LEU A 91 9.53 5.38 -6.15
C LEU A 91 9.56 6.92 -6.28
N GLY A 92 8.89 7.63 -5.39
CA GLY A 92 8.84 9.09 -5.37
C GLY A 92 7.84 9.72 -6.34
N ASN A 93 7.40 9.00 -7.39
CA ASN A 93 6.54 9.51 -8.46
C ASN A 93 5.21 8.76 -8.61
N ALA A 94 4.78 8.04 -7.59
CA ALA A 94 3.58 7.22 -7.64
C ALA A 94 2.52 7.66 -6.65
N LEU A 95 1.24 7.42 -7.02
CA LEU A 95 0.09 7.40 -6.11
C LEU A 95 -0.52 6.00 -6.07
N VAL A 96 -1.15 5.68 -4.95
CA VAL A 96 -1.77 4.37 -4.68
C VAL A 96 -3.28 4.50 -4.75
N TYR A 97 -3.93 3.71 -5.60
CA TYR A 97 -5.38 3.55 -5.61
C TYR A 97 -5.85 2.76 -4.38
N PRO A 98 -7.12 2.92 -3.95
CA PRO A 98 -7.68 2.09 -2.90
C PRO A 98 -7.44 0.60 -3.16
N THR A 99 -6.99 -0.13 -2.14
CA THR A 99 -6.74 -1.56 -2.28
C THR A 99 -8.02 -2.27 -2.72
N LEU A 100 -7.95 -3.06 -3.79
CA LEU A 100 -9.07 -3.90 -4.22
C LEU A 100 -9.23 -5.07 -3.22
N PRO A 101 -10.30 -5.08 -2.40
CA PRO A 101 -10.38 -6.00 -1.26
C PRO A 101 -10.89 -7.40 -1.62
N PHE A 102 -11.16 -7.66 -2.90
CA PHE A 102 -11.72 -8.92 -3.36
C PHE A 102 -10.95 -9.45 -4.56
N ALA A 103 -10.60 -10.74 -4.50
CA ALA A 103 -9.92 -11.47 -5.55
C ALA A 103 -10.62 -12.82 -5.79
N ILE A 104 -9.95 -13.70 -6.53
CA ILE A 104 -10.39 -15.09 -6.73
C ILE A 104 -9.90 -15.88 -5.52
N THR A 105 -10.77 -16.52 -4.75
CA THR A 105 -10.43 -17.25 -3.53
C THR A 105 -11.05 -18.66 -3.49
N GLY A 106 -11.66 -19.08 -4.59
CA GLY A 106 -12.30 -20.38 -4.74
C GLY A 106 -13.61 -20.31 -5.49
N ASP A 107 -14.25 -21.48 -5.71
CA ASP A 107 -15.52 -21.60 -6.41
C ASP A 107 -16.70 -21.36 -5.47
N LEU A 108 -17.59 -20.45 -5.84
CA LEU A 108 -18.77 -20.07 -5.05
C LEU A 108 -19.82 -21.18 -4.96
N THR A 109 -19.95 -21.98 -6.03
CA THR A 109 -20.98 -23.03 -6.14
C THR A 109 -20.54 -24.31 -5.46
N GLN A 110 -19.31 -24.74 -5.76
CA GLN A 110 -18.73 -25.96 -5.21
C GLN A 110 -18.09 -25.75 -3.84
N LYS A 111 -18.00 -24.49 -3.39
CA LYS A 111 -17.35 -24.07 -2.13
C LYS A 111 -15.95 -24.66 -1.98
N THR A 112 -15.13 -24.54 -3.04
CA THR A 112 -13.72 -24.95 -3.01
C THR A 112 -12.85 -23.84 -2.40
N GLY A 113 -11.58 -24.13 -2.14
CA GLY A 113 -10.63 -23.17 -1.60
C GLY A 113 -11.11 -22.55 -0.28
N HIS A 114 -10.96 -21.25 -0.16
CA HIS A 114 -11.35 -20.50 1.05
C HIS A 114 -12.87 -20.35 1.20
N MET A 115 -13.65 -20.61 0.14
CA MET A 115 -15.12 -20.49 0.16
C MET A 115 -15.82 -21.51 1.05
N ARG A 116 -15.11 -22.47 1.60
CA ARG A 116 -15.61 -23.40 2.63
C ARG A 116 -15.81 -22.72 4.00
N PHE A 117 -15.18 -21.58 4.20
CA PHE A 117 -15.17 -20.88 5.48
C PHE A 117 -15.99 -19.59 5.41
N PRO A 118 -16.82 -19.28 6.43
CA PRO A 118 -17.61 -18.06 6.48
C PRO A 118 -16.74 -16.79 6.41
N GLY A 119 -17.23 -15.77 5.73
CA GLY A 119 -16.59 -14.47 5.60
C GLY A 119 -15.65 -14.35 4.40
N SER A 120 -15.23 -15.45 3.77
CA SER A 120 -14.47 -15.41 2.52
C SER A 120 -15.36 -14.90 1.37
N VAL A 121 -14.78 -14.10 0.49
CA VAL A 121 -15.42 -13.53 -0.70
C VAL A 121 -14.59 -13.87 -1.93
N SER A 122 -15.22 -14.44 -2.95
CA SER A 122 -14.55 -14.74 -4.22
C SER A 122 -15.22 -14.01 -5.37
N LEU A 123 -14.43 -13.44 -6.26
CA LEU A 123 -14.86 -13.03 -7.58
C LEU A 123 -14.61 -14.16 -8.58
N ASN A 124 -15.43 -14.30 -9.61
CA ASN A 124 -15.03 -15.11 -10.75
C ASN A 124 -13.96 -14.37 -11.56
N ALA A 125 -13.16 -15.13 -12.34
CA ALA A 125 -12.02 -14.58 -13.09
C ALA A 125 -12.42 -13.43 -14.03
N GLN A 126 -13.57 -13.54 -14.70
CA GLN A 126 -14.02 -12.48 -15.61
C GLN A 126 -14.41 -11.20 -14.87
N THR A 127 -15.12 -11.29 -13.75
CA THR A 127 -15.46 -10.13 -12.93
C THR A 127 -14.21 -9.48 -12.37
N PHE A 128 -13.26 -10.27 -11.86
CA PHE A 128 -11.99 -9.75 -11.35
C PHE A 128 -11.22 -8.98 -12.43
N ARG A 129 -11.08 -9.57 -13.63
CA ARG A 129 -10.45 -8.90 -14.79
C ARG A 129 -11.17 -7.60 -15.15
N SER A 130 -12.50 -7.59 -15.18
CA SER A 130 -13.29 -6.40 -15.52
C SER A 130 -13.08 -5.29 -14.51
N VAL A 131 -13.10 -5.59 -13.21
CA VAL A 131 -12.86 -4.59 -12.16
C VAL A 131 -11.46 -4.00 -12.26
N VAL A 132 -10.42 -4.84 -12.40
CA VAL A 132 -9.02 -4.39 -12.54
C VAL A 132 -8.86 -3.55 -13.81
N HIS A 133 -9.48 -3.96 -14.92
CA HIS A 133 -9.49 -3.23 -16.19
C HIS A 133 -10.08 -1.82 -16.00
N ASP A 134 -11.26 -1.70 -15.40
CA ASP A 134 -11.95 -0.42 -15.27
C ASP A 134 -11.23 0.55 -14.32
N ILE A 135 -10.60 0.03 -13.26
CA ILE A 135 -9.75 0.84 -12.37
C ILE A 135 -8.51 1.34 -13.14
N ALA A 136 -7.85 0.46 -13.92
CA ALA A 136 -6.70 0.83 -14.73
C ALA A 136 -7.06 1.85 -15.83
N MET A 137 -8.24 1.71 -16.45
CA MET A 137 -8.81 2.70 -17.38
C MET A 137 -8.96 4.06 -16.73
N SER A 138 -9.56 4.09 -15.54
CA SER A 138 -9.76 5.31 -14.76
C SER A 138 -8.45 6.00 -14.41
N ALA A 139 -7.43 5.23 -14.06
CA ALA A 139 -6.09 5.76 -13.79
C ALA A 139 -5.47 6.40 -15.05
N ALA A 140 -5.58 5.73 -16.18
CA ALA A 140 -5.06 6.26 -17.46
C ALA A 140 -5.79 7.53 -17.90
N ASP A 141 -7.11 7.58 -17.74
CA ASP A 141 -7.95 8.74 -18.07
C ASP A 141 -7.64 9.95 -17.17
N ALA A 142 -7.33 9.69 -15.88
CA ALA A 142 -6.90 10.73 -14.95
C ALA A 142 -5.53 11.36 -15.30
N GLY A 143 -4.76 10.76 -16.21
CA GLY A 143 -3.48 11.31 -16.70
C GLY A 143 -2.25 10.55 -16.22
N PHE A 144 -2.38 9.43 -15.50
CA PHE A 144 -1.24 8.58 -15.17
C PHE A 144 -0.65 7.96 -16.43
N ARG A 145 0.68 7.96 -16.51
CA ARG A 145 1.44 7.42 -17.67
C ARG A 145 1.90 5.99 -17.46
N ASN A 146 2.02 5.56 -16.22
CA ASN A 146 2.41 4.21 -15.86
C ASN A 146 1.39 3.67 -14.86
N VAL A 147 0.84 2.51 -15.14
CA VAL A 147 -0.11 1.82 -14.25
C VAL A 147 0.52 0.48 -13.87
N PHE A 148 0.71 0.23 -12.58
CA PHE A 148 1.29 -0.99 -12.03
C PHE A 148 0.19 -1.82 -11.37
N LEU A 149 -0.03 -3.02 -11.91
CA LEU A 149 -0.99 -3.99 -11.38
C LEU A 149 -0.25 -5.01 -10.52
N MET A 150 -0.65 -5.15 -9.28
CA MET A 150 -0.05 -6.02 -8.26
C MET A 150 -1.11 -6.85 -7.56
N GLY A 151 -0.74 -8.00 -7.00
CA GLY A 151 -1.61 -8.85 -6.19
C GLY A 151 -0.86 -9.44 -5.00
N ASP A 152 -1.49 -9.44 -3.82
CA ASP A 152 -0.95 -10.04 -2.59
C ASP A 152 -1.46 -11.47 -2.36
N HIS A 153 -2.41 -11.93 -3.18
CA HIS A 153 -2.98 -13.26 -3.13
C HIS A 153 -2.48 -14.13 -4.29
N GLY A 154 -2.35 -15.44 -4.07
CA GLY A 154 -1.83 -16.38 -5.07
C GLY A 154 -2.71 -16.51 -6.30
N ASP A 155 -4.02 -16.65 -6.09
CA ASP A 155 -4.98 -16.64 -7.19
C ASP A 155 -5.20 -15.21 -7.70
N GLY A 156 -5.44 -15.06 -9.00
CA GLY A 156 -5.60 -13.77 -9.67
C GLY A 156 -4.34 -13.20 -10.28
N GLN A 157 -3.16 -13.76 -10.04
CA GLN A 157 -1.89 -13.29 -10.62
C GLN A 157 -1.91 -13.36 -12.15
N ASN A 158 -2.44 -14.45 -12.72
CA ASN A 158 -2.57 -14.61 -14.16
C ASN A 158 -3.55 -13.60 -14.78
N GLU A 159 -4.62 -13.29 -14.07
CA GLU A 159 -5.62 -12.30 -14.47
C GLU A 159 -5.04 -10.89 -14.51
N LEU A 160 -4.27 -10.53 -13.48
CA LEU A 160 -3.55 -9.25 -13.44
C LEU A 160 -2.56 -9.13 -14.61
N ALA A 161 -1.80 -10.18 -14.87
CA ALA A 161 -0.84 -10.22 -15.98
C ALA A 161 -1.54 -10.12 -17.35
N ALA A 162 -2.68 -10.80 -17.53
CA ALA A 162 -3.46 -10.74 -18.76
C ALA A 162 -4.02 -9.32 -19.00
N VAL A 163 -4.65 -8.72 -17.96
CA VAL A 163 -5.16 -7.33 -18.06
C VAL A 163 -4.05 -6.35 -18.36
N ALA A 164 -2.90 -6.46 -17.70
CA ALA A 164 -1.75 -5.60 -17.96
C ALA A 164 -1.29 -5.69 -19.42
N LYS A 165 -1.14 -6.91 -19.92
CA LYS A 165 -0.73 -7.16 -21.31
C LYS A 165 -1.70 -6.56 -22.32
N ASP A 166 -3.00 -6.77 -22.14
CA ASP A 166 -4.03 -6.33 -23.06
C ASP A 166 -4.13 -4.80 -23.07
N LEU A 167 -4.10 -4.15 -21.91
CA LEU A 167 -4.16 -2.70 -21.80
C LEU A 167 -2.86 -2.02 -22.29
N ASP A 168 -1.68 -2.58 -21.99
CA ASP A 168 -0.42 -2.03 -22.50
C ASP A 168 -0.39 -2.06 -24.03
N ALA A 169 -0.86 -3.15 -24.66
CA ALA A 169 -0.96 -3.25 -26.11
C ALA A 169 -1.88 -2.18 -26.72
N GLN A 170 -3.01 -1.89 -26.07
CA GLN A 170 -4.00 -0.92 -26.53
C GLN A 170 -3.55 0.52 -26.35
N TRP A 171 -2.80 0.84 -25.28
CA TRP A 171 -2.58 2.23 -24.86
C TRP A 171 -1.15 2.73 -25.06
N ARG A 172 -0.21 1.84 -25.39
CA ARG A 172 1.19 2.23 -25.66
C ARG A 172 1.30 3.35 -26.69
N SER A 173 0.49 3.32 -27.74
CA SER A 173 0.44 4.39 -28.76
C SER A 173 -0.07 5.73 -28.23
N ARG A 174 -0.78 5.73 -27.10
CA ARG A 174 -1.26 6.92 -26.40
C ARG A 174 -0.30 7.42 -25.32
N GLY A 175 0.89 6.80 -25.20
CA GLY A 175 1.91 7.13 -24.20
C GLY A 175 1.59 6.63 -22.78
N VAL A 176 0.65 5.70 -22.62
CA VAL A 176 0.33 5.03 -21.36
C VAL A 176 0.88 3.62 -21.38
N ARG A 177 1.50 3.21 -20.31
CA ARG A 177 2.04 1.87 -20.13
C ARG A 177 1.34 1.19 -18.95
N VAL A 178 1.00 -0.06 -19.11
CA VAL A 178 0.40 -0.89 -18.05
C VAL A 178 1.28 -2.12 -17.82
N PHE A 179 1.67 -2.33 -16.58
CA PHE A 179 2.62 -3.38 -16.21
C PHE A 179 2.05 -4.27 -15.10
N TYR A 180 2.26 -5.56 -15.25
CA TYR A 180 2.11 -6.49 -14.14
C TYR A 180 3.43 -6.55 -13.36
N VAL A 181 3.34 -6.33 -12.04
CA VAL A 181 4.48 -6.36 -11.12
C VAL A 181 4.31 -7.58 -10.21
N GLY A 182 4.72 -8.74 -10.72
CA GLY A 182 4.53 -10.03 -10.03
C GLY A 182 5.60 -10.37 -9.00
N ASP A 183 6.77 -9.72 -9.05
CA ASP A 183 7.88 -10.02 -8.14
C ASP A 183 7.53 -9.72 -6.68
N VAL A 184 6.62 -8.77 -6.45
CA VAL A 184 6.08 -8.43 -5.12
C VAL A 184 5.48 -9.64 -4.38
N TYR A 185 5.03 -10.65 -5.11
CA TYR A 185 4.46 -11.88 -4.58
C TYR A 185 5.35 -13.09 -4.89
N ASN A 186 5.62 -13.33 -6.19
CA ASN A 186 6.26 -14.56 -6.64
C ASN A 186 7.71 -14.69 -6.15
N LYS A 187 8.48 -13.60 -6.21
CA LYS A 187 9.88 -13.60 -5.83
C LYS A 187 10.03 -13.56 -4.30
N GLU A 188 9.18 -12.78 -3.63
CA GLU A 188 9.12 -12.77 -2.16
C GLU A 188 8.91 -14.19 -1.60
N LYS A 189 7.93 -14.97 -2.11
CA LYS A 189 7.68 -16.35 -1.65
C LYS A 189 8.90 -17.26 -1.83
N VAL A 190 9.68 -17.07 -2.87
CA VAL A 190 10.96 -17.82 -3.07
C VAL A 190 12.01 -17.39 -2.04
N GLN A 191 12.14 -16.09 -1.78
CA GLN A 191 13.10 -15.57 -0.82
C GLN A 191 12.74 -15.96 0.61
N ALA A 192 11.45 -15.89 0.99
CA ALA A 192 10.99 -16.31 2.31
C ALA A 192 11.27 -17.80 2.56
N ARG A 193 11.05 -18.68 1.57
CA ARG A 193 11.41 -20.10 1.67
C ARG A 193 12.93 -20.33 1.80
N SER A 194 13.73 -19.59 1.04
CA SER A 194 15.20 -19.67 1.14
C SER A 194 15.70 -19.20 2.49
N TYR A 195 15.12 -18.13 3.01
CA TYR A 195 15.39 -17.63 4.36
C TYR A 195 15.02 -18.69 5.41
N ALA A 196 13.83 -19.24 5.30
CA ALA A 196 13.35 -20.28 6.22
C ALA A 196 14.29 -21.49 6.24
N ALA A 197 14.70 -22.00 5.06
CA ALA A 197 15.61 -23.12 4.92
C ALA A 197 16.96 -22.86 5.62
N SER A 198 17.51 -21.65 5.48
CA SER A 198 18.81 -21.29 6.09
C SER A 198 18.74 -21.02 7.60
N HIS A 199 17.53 -20.86 8.16
CA HIS A 199 17.32 -20.55 9.58
C HIS A 199 16.57 -21.65 10.34
N GLY A 200 16.38 -22.84 9.74
CA GLY A 200 15.69 -23.95 10.39
C GLY A 200 14.20 -23.69 10.65
N LEU A 201 13.58 -22.82 9.86
CA LEU A 201 12.16 -22.52 9.91
C LEU A 201 11.37 -23.44 8.95
N PRO A 202 10.03 -23.51 9.06
CA PRO A 202 9.21 -24.29 8.14
C PRO A 202 9.36 -23.82 6.69
N THR A 203 9.55 -24.79 5.76
CA THR A 203 9.68 -24.49 4.31
C THR A 203 8.49 -24.94 3.48
N THR A 204 7.51 -25.56 4.12
CA THR A 204 6.33 -26.17 3.47
C THR A 204 5.07 -25.38 3.72
N ASP A 205 5.16 -24.17 4.24
CA ASP A 205 4.02 -23.29 4.46
C ASP A 205 3.40 -22.88 3.10
N VAL A 206 2.08 -23.06 2.99
CA VAL A 206 1.31 -22.77 1.80
C VAL A 206 0.30 -21.66 2.07
N HIS A 207 -0.34 -21.67 3.26
CA HIS A 207 -1.37 -20.70 3.61
C HIS A 207 -1.51 -20.52 5.12
N ALA A 208 -1.58 -19.28 5.55
CA ALA A 208 -1.71 -18.90 6.95
C ALA A 208 -0.62 -19.51 7.86
N GLY A 209 0.55 -19.75 7.31
CA GLY A 209 1.73 -20.27 7.98
C GLY A 209 2.57 -19.18 8.62
N PHE A 210 3.86 -19.47 8.82
CA PHE A 210 4.74 -18.56 9.56
C PHE A 210 5.04 -17.28 8.79
N ASP A 211 5.16 -17.31 7.47
CA ASP A 211 5.44 -16.15 6.63
C ASP A 211 4.24 -15.18 6.59
N ASP A 212 3.07 -15.67 6.20
CA ASP A 212 1.82 -14.90 6.18
C ASP A 212 1.49 -14.27 7.55
N THR A 213 1.65 -15.08 8.61
CA THR A 213 1.35 -14.64 9.98
C THR A 213 2.36 -13.60 10.45
N SER A 214 3.66 -13.77 10.13
CA SER A 214 4.72 -12.83 10.48
C SER A 214 4.51 -11.47 9.80
N GLU A 215 4.19 -11.45 8.50
CA GLU A 215 3.90 -10.21 7.78
C GLU A 215 2.79 -9.41 8.45
N LEU A 216 1.69 -10.08 8.81
CA LEU A 216 0.58 -9.40 9.48
C LEU A 216 0.94 -8.99 10.91
N MET A 217 1.73 -9.78 11.66
CA MET A 217 2.22 -9.41 13.00
C MET A 217 3.05 -8.12 12.97
N ALA A 218 3.90 -7.94 11.95
CA ALA A 218 4.71 -6.72 11.80
C ALA A 218 3.86 -5.46 11.63
N LEU A 219 2.68 -5.60 11.06
CA LEU A 219 1.74 -4.49 10.84
C LEU A 219 0.72 -4.32 11.98
N ASP A 220 0.60 -5.30 12.88
CA ASP A 220 -0.43 -5.36 13.93
C ASP A 220 0.07 -4.83 15.28
N ALA A 221 0.68 -3.67 15.31
CA ALA A 221 1.17 -3.06 16.56
C ALA A 221 0.08 -2.86 17.64
N GLN A 222 -1.19 -2.88 17.24
CA GLN A 222 -2.33 -2.74 18.16
C GLN A 222 -2.98 -4.08 18.55
N HIS A 223 -2.41 -5.21 18.14
CA HIS A 223 -2.91 -6.57 18.40
C HIS A 223 -4.39 -6.77 18.01
N ARG A 224 -4.81 -6.20 16.87
CA ARG A 224 -6.19 -6.24 16.39
C ARG A 224 -6.48 -7.40 15.46
N TRP A 225 -5.47 -7.86 14.73
CA TRP A 225 -5.63 -8.79 13.62
C TRP A 225 -5.12 -10.19 13.90
N ILE A 226 -4.26 -10.37 14.90
CA ILE A 226 -3.69 -11.66 15.30
C ILE A 226 -4.27 -12.12 16.65
N ARG A 227 -4.63 -13.40 16.74
CA ARG A 227 -5.05 -14.11 17.96
C ARG A 227 -3.95 -15.07 18.32
N THR A 228 -3.01 -14.64 19.14
CA THR A 228 -1.80 -15.40 19.48
C THR A 228 -2.11 -16.68 20.25
N ASP A 229 -3.22 -16.73 20.98
CA ASP A 229 -3.73 -17.90 21.68
C ASP A 229 -4.31 -18.99 20.75
N LYS A 230 -4.45 -18.69 19.44
CA LYS A 230 -4.99 -19.60 18.41
C LYS A 230 -3.93 -20.10 17.43
N LEU A 231 -2.66 -19.77 17.64
CA LEU A 231 -1.57 -20.24 16.78
C LEU A 231 -1.40 -21.75 16.93
N ALA A 232 -1.59 -22.48 15.83
CA ALA A 232 -1.40 -23.93 15.81
C ALA A 232 -1.02 -24.41 14.41
N ALA A 233 0.01 -25.26 14.34
CA ALA A 233 0.41 -25.89 13.10
C ALA A 233 -0.67 -26.83 12.56
N SER A 234 -0.87 -26.83 11.25
CA SER A 234 -1.83 -27.67 10.55
C SER A 234 -1.34 -27.95 9.13
N THR A 235 -1.42 -29.22 8.73
CA THR A 235 -1.07 -29.67 7.37
C THR A 235 -1.94 -30.83 6.95
N GLY A 236 -1.99 -31.12 5.67
CA GLY A 236 -2.71 -32.28 5.11
C GLY A 236 -4.22 -32.22 5.38
N ALA A 237 -4.79 -33.32 5.85
CA ALA A 237 -6.25 -33.42 6.07
C ALA A 237 -6.79 -32.41 7.09
N ARG A 238 -5.98 -31.95 8.03
CA ARG A 238 -6.40 -30.92 9.02
C ARG A 238 -6.63 -29.55 8.40
N THR A 239 -5.96 -29.22 7.31
CA THR A 239 -6.13 -27.97 6.58
C THR A 239 -7.61 -27.74 6.18
N ALA A 240 -8.33 -28.80 5.85
CA ALA A 240 -9.75 -28.70 5.52
C ALA A 240 -10.63 -28.25 6.69
N ILE A 241 -10.17 -28.42 7.93
CA ILE A 241 -10.89 -28.07 9.17
C ILE A 241 -10.42 -26.73 9.70
N THR A 242 -9.10 -26.48 9.70
CA THR A 242 -8.50 -25.32 10.33
C THR A 242 -8.33 -24.12 9.39
N GLY A 243 -8.30 -24.37 8.08
CA GLY A 243 -7.93 -23.36 7.08
C GLY A 243 -6.43 -23.01 7.06
N VAL A 244 -5.61 -23.63 7.91
CA VAL A 244 -4.14 -23.41 7.97
C VAL A 244 -3.44 -24.53 7.22
N ASP A 245 -2.48 -24.19 6.37
CA ASP A 245 -1.56 -25.12 5.74
C ASP A 245 -0.12 -24.65 5.98
N GLY A 246 0.38 -24.91 7.19
CA GLY A 246 1.69 -24.47 7.66
C GLY A 246 1.83 -24.44 9.18
N ASP A 247 2.87 -23.78 9.67
CA ASP A 247 3.16 -23.63 11.10
C ASP A 247 3.28 -22.16 11.54
N PRO A 248 2.17 -21.50 11.91
CA PRO A 248 2.19 -20.13 12.39
C PRO A 248 2.84 -19.96 13.77
N THR A 249 3.15 -21.04 14.49
CA THR A 249 3.78 -20.95 15.84
C THR A 249 5.21 -20.42 15.79
N LYS A 250 5.82 -20.37 14.60
CA LYS A 250 7.16 -19.85 14.35
C LYS A 250 7.17 -18.38 13.91
N SER A 251 6.02 -17.74 13.85
CA SER A 251 5.87 -16.37 13.39
C SER A 251 6.41 -15.35 14.40
N SER A 252 6.90 -14.24 13.87
CA SER A 252 7.26 -13.09 14.68
C SER A 252 7.18 -11.78 13.87
N PRO A 253 6.99 -10.62 14.53
CA PRO A 253 7.04 -9.32 13.85
C PRO A 253 8.37 -9.10 13.12
N ALA A 254 9.50 -9.50 13.71
CA ALA A 254 10.84 -9.34 13.12
C ALA A 254 11.01 -10.11 11.80
N LEU A 255 10.43 -11.30 11.69
CA LEU A 255 10.38 -12.04 10.42
C LEU A 255 9.48 -11.33 9.42
N GLY A 256 8.34 -10.81 9.86
CA GLY A 256 7.42 -10.05 9.03
C GLY A 256 8.07 -8.82 8.42
N ASP A 257 8.85 -8.06 9.18
CA ASP A 257 9.61 -6.92 8.68
C ASP A 257 10.55 -7.32 7.53
N ILE A 258 11.22 -8.48 7.64
CA ILE A 258 12.11 -9.00 6.59
C ILE A 258 11.31 -9.33 5.32
N PHE A 259 10.19 -10.05 5.44
CA PHE A 259 9.40 -10.48 4.27
C PHE A 259 8.69 -9.31 3.60
N LEU A 260 8.16 -8.37 4.38
CA LEU A 260 7.60 -7.11 3.84
C LEU A 260 8.67 -6.30 3.11
N GLN A 261 9.92 -6.28 3.61
CA GLN A 261 11.01 -5.60 2.92
C GLN A 261 11.36 -6.28 1.59
N TYR A 262 11.31 -7.62 1.49
CA TYR A 262 11.46 -8.33 0.22
C TYR A 262 10.40 -7.92 -0.79
N LYS A 263 9.12 -7.88 -0.39
CA LYS A 263 8.02 -7.42 -1.25
C LYS A 263 8.29 -6.02 -1.83
N ILE A 264 8.71 -5.09 -0.99
CA ILE A 264 8.96 -3.70 -1.40
C ILE A 264 10.16 -3.62 -2.35
N ASP A 265 11.27 -4.26 -1.99
CA ASP A 265 12.52 -4.16 -2.76
C ASP A 265 12.38 -4.82 -4.13
N ASP A 266 11.76 -5.99 -4.18
CA ASP A 266 11.55 -6.71 -5.44
C ASP A 266 10.58 -5.97 -6.36
N ALA A 267 9.48 -5.44 -5.84
CA ALA A 267 8.56 -4.63 -6.63
C ALA A 267 9.24 -3.37 -7.19
N VAL A 268 9.98 -2.65 -6.36
CA VAL A 268 10.70 -1.43 -6.79
C VAL A 268 11.76 -1.75 -7.84
N ALA A 269 12.50 -2.85 -7.66
CA ALA A 269 13.50 -3.30 -8.62
C ALA A 269 12.85 -3.65 -9.97
N GLN A 270 11.78 -4.45 -9.96
CA GLN A 270 11.04 -4.81 -11.18
C GLN A 270 10.45 -3.58 -11.87
N ILE A 271 9.82 -2.65 -11.12
CA ILE A 271 9.26 -1.41 -11.68
C ILE A 271 10.35 -0.58 -12.37
N ARG A 272 11.50 -0.40 -11.73
CA ARG A 272 12.62 0.35 -12.33
C ARG A 272 13.13 -0.31 -13.60
N GLN A 273 13.22 -1.64 -13.63
CA GLN A 273 13.60 -2.39 -14.81
C GLN A 273 12.57 -2.22 -15.94
N LEU A 274 11.27 -2.36 -15.65
CA LEU A 274 10.19 -2.18 -16.62
C LEU A 274 10.16 -0.76 -17.20
N LEU A 275 10.46 0.26 -16.41
CA LEU A 275 10.54 1.65 -16.87
C LEU A 275 11.81 1.94 -17.70
N SER A 276 12.91 1.24 -17.45
CA SER A 276 14.16 1.43 -18.20
C SER A 276 14.18 0.70 -19.55
N ALA A 277 13.36 -0.32 -19.72
CA ALA A 277 13.25 -1.12 -20.96
C ALA A 277 12.39 -0.43 -22.07
N ARG A 278 12.32 0.92 -22.07
CA ARG A 278 11.55 1.72 -23.04
C ARG A 278 12.27 1.94 -24.34
#